data_690870e51af2ab44e59b03476c109231
#
_entry.id   690870e51af2ab44e59b03476c109231
#
_cell.length_a   1.000
_cell.length_b   1.000
_cell.length_c   1.000
_cell.angle_alpha   90.00
_cell.angle_beta   90.00
_cell.angle_gamma   90.00
#
_symmetry.space_group_name_H-M   'P 1'
#
loop_
_entity.id
_entity.type
_entity.pdbx_description
1 polymer ?
#
loop_
_entity_poly.entity_id
_entity_poly.type
_entity_poly.pdbx_seq_one_letter_code
_entity_poly.pdbx_strand_id
1 'polypeptide(L)'
;MRITLTIGSDVVAAELVDNSATRDLLAQLPMKLDFEDFHATEKISYLPKKLDLSEMGPAGKAQAGDLMYYVPWGNLAMFYRGYTPSRDLARLGRIVANPQALTRSVSFTATVERAAPAAPAPRP
;
A
#
# COMPACT_ATOMS: atom_id res chain seq x y z
N MET A 1 -11.08 4.38 -2.43
CA MET A 1 -10.21 5.51 -1.99
C MET A 1 -8.84 5.31 -2.59
N ARG A 2 -8.22 6.36 -3.05
CA ARG A 2 -6.94 6.26 -3.78
C ARG A 2 -5.84 7.01 -3.07
N ILE A 3 -4.64 6.42 -3.09
CA ILE A 3 -3.40 7.07 -2.66
C ILE A 3 -2.38 7.01 -3.77
N THR A 4 -1.40 7.92 -3.72
CA THR A 4 -0.23 7.88 -4.59
C THR A 4 1.02 7.76 -3.75
N LEU A 5 2.01 7.06 -4.31
CA LEU A 5 3.36 6.98 -3.75
C LEU A 5 4.30 7.54 -4.81
N THR A 6 4.92 8.67 -4.50
CA THR A 6 5.84 9.34 -5.42
C THR A 6 7.27 8.95 -5.06
N ILE A 7 7.95 8.31 -6.01
CA ILE A 7 9.32 7.82 -5.87
C ILE A 7 10.15 8.50 -6.94
N GLY A 8 10.83 9.60 -6.59
CA GLY A 8 11.51 10.41 -7.59
C GLY A 8 10.52 10.96 -8.61
N SER A 9 10.70 10.61 -9.88
CA SER A 9 9.78 11.01 -10.97
C SER A 9 8.66 9.99 -11.22
N ASP A 10 8.68 8.84 -10.53
CA ASP A 10 7.66 7.81 -10.68
C ASP A 10 6.52 8.00 -9.70
N VAL A 11 5.30 7.83 -10.19
CA VAL A 11 4.10 7.89 -9.35
C VAL A 11 3.40 6.53 -9.42
N VAL A 12 3.28 5.88 -8.27
CA VAL A 12 2.54 4.62 -8.11
C VAL A 12 1.19 4.95 -7.52
N ALA A 13 0.13 4.35 -8.03
CA ALA A 13 -1.21 4.55 -7.51
C ALA A 13 -1.76 3.25 -6.90
N ALA A 14 -2.45 3.37 -5.79
CA ALA A 14 -3.11 2.25 -5.13
C ALA A 14 -4.56 2.59 -4.81
N GLU A 15 -5.45 1.62 -5.03
CA GLU A 15 -6.83 1.71 -4.58
C GLU A 15 -6.97 1.02 -3.24
N LEU A 16 -7.59 1.70 -2.28
CA LEU A 16 -7.81 1.18 -0.93
C LEU A 16 -9.26 0.73 -0.78
N VAL A 17 -9.44 -0.39 -0.09
CA VAL A 17 -10.77 -0.77 0.38
C VAL A 17 -11.16 0.14 1.55
N ASP A 18 -12.44 0.24 1.86
CA ASP A 18 -12.93 1.09 2.95
C ASP A 18 -13.08 0.26 4.23
N ASN A 19 -12.18 0.48 5.17
CA ASN A 19 -12.25 -0.12 6.50
C ASN A 19 -11.55 0.78 7.53
N SER A 20 -11.55 0.36 8.80
CA SER A 20 -10.93 1.15 9.87
C SER A 20 -9.45 1.42 9.64
N ALA A 21 -8.72 0.43 9.12
CA ALA A 21 -7.27 0.58 8.90
C ALA A 21 -6.96 1.57 7.78
N THR A 22 -7.70 1.50 6.66
CA THR A 22 -7.47 2.41 5.54
C THR A 22 -7.88 3.84 5.87
N ARG A 23 -8.96 4.03 6.63
CA ARG A 23 -9.35 5.37 7.08
C ARG A 23 -8.30 5.96 8.02
N ASP A 24 -7.72 5.13 8.90
CA ASP A 24 -6.66 5.56 9.81
C ASP A 24 -5.37 5.91 9.04
N LEU A 25 -5.01 5.10 8.04
CA LEU A 25 -3.88 5.40 7.17
C LEU A 25 -4.08 6.74 6.47
N LEU A 26 -5.24 6.96 5.87
CA LEU A 26 -5.55 8.22 5.18
C LEU A 26 -5.47 9.42 6.11
N ALA A 27 -5.85 9.26 7.38
CA ALA A 27 -5.79 10.35 8.36
C ALA A 27 -4.34 10.77 8.69
N GLN A 28 -3.36 9.89 8.45
CA GLN A 28 -1.95 10.17 8.70
C GLN A 28 -1.23 10.80 7.50
N LEU A 29 -1.87 10.86 6.33
CA LEU A 29 -1.24 11.38 5.12
C LEU A 29 -1.32 12.90 5.03
N PRO A 30 -0.36 13.59 4.38
CA PRO A 30 0.78 13.00 3.67
C PRO A 30 1.92 12.63 4.60
N MET A 31 2.75 11.68 4.18
CA MET A 31 3.96 11.34 4.91
C MET A 31 5.03 10.78 3.96
N LYS A 32 6.29 10.91 4.36
CA LYS A 32 7.40 10.26 3.67
C LYS A 32 7.72 8.96 4.37
N LEU A 33 7.85 7.90 3.60
CA LEU A 33 8.15 6.57 4.11
C LEU A 33 9.35 5.99 3.39
N ASP A 34 10.22 5.35 4.16
CA ASP A 34 11.37 4.62 3.61
C ASP A 34 10.95 3.16 3.42
N PHE A 35 11.06 2.70 2.18
CA PHE A 35 10.74 1.31 1.82
C PHE A 35 12.01 0.53 1.58
N GLU A 36 12.01 -0.71 2.02
CA GLU A 36 13.10 -1.64 1.77
C GLU A 36 12.55 -2.99 1.31
N ASP A 37 13.39 -3.74 0.61
CA ASP A 37 13.01 -5.06 0.12
C ASP A 37 12.98 -6.06 1.28
N PHE A 38 12.01 -6.98 1.24
CA PHE A 38 11.92 -8.06 2.19
C PHE A 38 11.71 -9.38 1.46
N HIS A 39 12.67 -10.28 1.60
CA HIS A 39 12.65 -11.63 1.03
C HIS A 39 12.42 -11.67 -0.49
N ALA A 40 12.82 -10.62 -1.23
CA ALA A 40 12.60 -10.51 -2.68
C ALA A 40 11.15 -10.77 -3.08
N THR A 41 10.20 -10.37 -2.25
CA THR A 41 8.77 -10.59 -2.43
C THR A 41 7.95 -9.33 -2.25
N GLU A 42 8.37 -8.46 -1.33
CA GLU A 42 7.60 -7.28 -0.97
C GLU A 42 8.50 -6.09 -0.63
N LYS A 43 7.94 -4.90 -0.76
CA LYS A 43 8.54 -3.66 -0.26
C LYS A 43 7.83 -3.28 1.01
N ILE A 44 8.56 -3.10 2.11
CA ILE A 44 8.00 -2.81 3.42
C ILE A 44 8.42 -1.45 3.93
N SER A 45 7.55 -0.80 4.68
CA SER A 45 7.84 0.45 5.38
C SER A 45 7.10 0.49 6.70
N TYR A 46 7.83 0.80 7.77
CA TYR A 46 7.24 0.91 9.09
C TYR A 46 6.47 2.22 9.22
N LEU A 47 5.25 2.12 9.73
CA LEU A 47 4.43 3.30 9.98
C LEU A 47 4.78 3.90 11.35
N PRO A 48 4.75 5.24 11.47
CA PRO A 48 5.00 5.89 12.76
C PRO A 48 3.92 5.58 13.79
N LYS A 49 2.72 5.19 13.34
CA LYS A 49 1.58 4.90 14.21
C LYS A 49 0.87 3.66 13.72
N LYS A 50 0.52 2.75 14.62
CA LYS A 50 -0.21 1.53 14.28
C LYS A 50 -1.60 1.86 13.79
N LEU A 51 -2.09 1.05 12.85
CA LEU A 51 -3.41 1.23 12.27
C LEU A 51 -4.50 0.60 13.14
N ASP A 52 -5.69 1.17 13.06
CA ASP A 52 -6.89 0.63 13.72
C ASP A 52 -7.39 -0.58 12.94
N LEU A 53 -7.37 -1.75 13.56
CA LEU A 53 -7.73 -3.02 12.95
C LEU A 53 -9.13 -3.51 13.33
N SER A 54 -9.94 -2.67 13.96
CA SER A 54 -11.23 -3.09 14.52
C SER A 54 -12.22 -3.63 13.48
N GLU A 55 -12.09 -3.25 12.20
CA GLU A 55 -12.97 -3.71 11.13
C GLU A 55 -12.30 -4.69 10.17
N MET A 56 -11.12 -5.23 10.53
CA MET A 56 -10.38 -6.09 9.60
C MET A 56 -10.93 -7.51 9.58
N GLY A 57 -11.09 -8.02 8.35
CA GLY A 57 -11.40 -9.42 8.10
C GLY A 57 -10.18 -10.18 7.58
N PRO A 58 -10.37 -11.42 7.13
CA PRO A 58 -9.29 -12.21 6.52
C PRO A 58 -8.67 -11.51 5.31
N ALA A 59 -7.37 -11.73 5.11
CA ALA A 59 -6.65 -11.13 3.98
C ALA A 59 -7.19 -11.57 2.62
N GLY A 60 -7.73 -12.77 2.52
CA GLY A 60 -8.24 -13.31 1.29
C GLY A 60 -7.14 -13.86 0.38
N LYS A 61 -7.40 -13.92 -0.91
CA LYS A 61 -6.49 -14.50 -1.90
C LYS A 61 -5.29 -13.58 -2.10
N ALA A 62 -4.09 -14.15 -2.02
CA ALA A 62 -2.83 -13.42 -2.14
C ALA A 62 -2.35 -13.37 -3.59
N GLN A 63 -1.94 -12.18 -4.05
CA GLN A 63 -1.40 -12.01 -5.39
C GLN A 63 -0.47 -10.80 -5.46
N ALA A 64 0.37 -10.78 -6.50
CA ALA A 64 1.23 -9.62 -6.77
C ALA A 64 0.35 -8.37 -6.97
N GLY A 65 0.81 -7.24 -6.45
CA GLY A 65 0.07 -5.99 -6.49
C GLY A 65 -0.73 -5.70 -5.23
N ASP A 66 -0.84 -6.65 -4.30
CA ASP A 66 -1.57 -6.44 -3.05
C ASP A 66 -0.83 -5.46 -2.14
N LEU A 67 -1.58 -4.53 -1.55
CA LEU A 67 -1.10 -3.64 -0.50
C LEU A 67 -1.69 -4.13 0.82
N MET A 68 -0.80 -4.54 1.72
CA MET A 68 -1.17 -5.18 2.98
C MET A 68 -0.54 -4.43 4.15
N TYR A 69 -1.01 -4.74 5.34
CA TYR A 69 -0.43 -4.30 6.60
C TYR A 69 -0.03 -5.53 7.40
N TYR A 70 1.27 -5.64 7.74
CA TYR A 70 1.75 -6.74 8.56
C TYR A 70 1.61 -6.35 10.03
N VAL A 71 0.62 -6.95 10.68
CA VAL A 71 0.16 -6.55 12.01
C VAL A 71 1.27 -6.63 13.08
N PRO A 72 2.05 -7.74 13.17
CA PRO A 72 3.04 -7.86 14.25
C PRO A 72 4.10 -6.76 14.25
N TRP A 73 4.47 -6.24 13.08
CA TRP A 73 5.54 -5.23 12.96
C TRP A 73 5.01 -3.83 12.70
N GLY A 74 3.73 -3.69 12.39
CA GLY A 74 3.15 -2.37 12.11
C GLY A 74 3.68 -1.74 10.83
N ASN A 75 3.95 -2.54 9.79
CA ASN A 75 4.45 -2.03 8.53
C ASN A 75 3.48 -2.22 7.37
N LEU A 76 3.60 -1.32 6.39
CA LEU A 76 2.99 -1.53 5.08
C LEU A 76 3.82 -2.57 4.33
N ALA A 77 3.14 -3.40 3.54
CA ALA A 77 3.78 -4.40 2.70
C ALA A 77 3.15 -4.35 1.31
N MET A 78 3.94 -3.95 0.31
CA MET A 78 3.52 -3.92 -1.09
C MET A 78 4.14 -5.12 -1.78
N PHE A 79 3.31 -6.10 -2.14
CA PHE A 79 3.78 -7.34 -2.75
C PHE A 79 3.95 -7.17 -4.25
N TYR A 80 5.12 -7.51 -4.76
CA TYR A 80 5.39 -7.55 -6.19
C TYR A 80 5.53 -8.97 -6.74
N ARG A 81 5.37 -9.96 -5.85
CA ARG A 81 5.28 -11.39 -6.20
C ARG A 81 4.13 -12.01 -5.41
N GLY A 82 3.70 -13.20 -5.84
CA GLY A 82 2.73 -13.98 -5.09
C GLY A 82 3.28 -14.38 -3.72
N TYR A 83 2.41 -14.54 -2.76
CA TYR A 83 2.77 -14.85 -1.37
C TYR A 83 1.72 -15.78 -0.75
N THR A 84 2.10 -16.42 0.37
CA THR A 84 1.16 -17.24 1.14
C THR A 84 0.34 -16.32 2.06
N PRO A 85 -1.00 -16.37 2.00
CA PRO A 85 -1.83 -15.58 2.91
C PRO A 85 -1.55 -15.94 4.37
N SER A 86 -1.63 -14.94 5.24
CA SER A 86 -1.43 -15.10 6.68
C SER A 86 -2.48 -14.29 7.42
N ARG A 87 -2.93 -14.79 8.56
CA ARG A 87 -3.82 -14.02 9.44
C ARG A 87 -3.13 -12.80 10.04
N ASP A 88 -1.80 -12.71 9.94
CA ASP A 88 -1.04 -11.55 10.37
C ASP A 88 -1.05 -10.43 9.33
N LEU A 89 -1.59 -10.67 8.15
CA LEU A 89 -1.72 -9.68 7.09
C LEU A 89 -3.14 -9.15 7.02
N ALA A 90 -3.26 -7.83 7.05
CA ALA A 90 -4.54 -7.15 6.88
C ALA A 90 -4.56 -6.46 5.51
N ARG A 91 -5.62 -6.70 4.74
CA ARG A 91 -5.73 -6.14 3.39
C ARG A 91 -6.10 -4.66 3.45
N LEU A 92 -5.29 -3.83 2.78
CA LEU A 92 -5.58 -2.41 2.64
C LEU A 92 -6.08 -2.06 1.23
N GLY A 93 -5.59 -2.79 0.21
CA GLY A 93 -5.95 -2.52 -1.17
C GLY A 93 -4.99 -3.15 -2.14
N ARG A 94 -4.80 -2.50 -3.29
CA ARG A 94 -3.89 -3.00 -4.31
C ARG A 94 -3.33 -1.89 -5.16
N ILE A 95 -2.14 -2.14 -5.72
CA ILE A 95 -1.49 -1.25 -6.67
C ILE A 95 -2.24 -1.35 -8.00
N VAL A 96 -2.60 -0.21 -8.57
CA VAL A 96 -3.38 -0.14 -9.81
C VAL A 96 -2.66 0.57 -10.95
N ALA A 97 -1.55 1.24 -10.67
CA ALA A 97 -0.78 1.93 -11.72
C ALA A 97 0.70 1.95 -11.37
N ASN A 98 1.52 1.73 -12.39
CA ASN A 98 2.99 1.82 -12.35
C ASN A 98 3.65 0.90 -11.32
N PRO A 99 3.25 -0.37 -11.22
CA PRO A 99 3.81 -1.28 -10.22
C PRO A 99 5.31 -1.55 -10.41
N GLN A 100 5.83 -1.43 -11.63
CA GLN A 100 7.23 -1.66 -11.94
C GLN A 100 8.17 -0.67 -11.25
N ALA A 101 7.68 0.50 -10.84
CA ALA A 101 8.49 1.46 -10.10
C ALA A 101 8.93 0.91 -8.74
N LEU A 102 8.18 -0.03 -8.17
CA LEU A 102 8.50 -0.62 -6.87
C LEU A 102 9.76 -1.47 -6.90
N THR A 103 10.13 -2.00 -8.06
CA THR A 103 11.26 -2.94 -8.19
C THR A 103 12.47 -2.35 -8.89
N ARG A 104 12.46 -1.05 -9.21
CA ARG A 104 13.61 -0.38 -9.85
C ARG A 104 14.80 -0.23 -8.92
N SER A 105 14.56 -0.17 -7.62
CA SER A 105 15.60 -0.07 -6.61
C SER A 105 15.32 -1.04 -5.47
N VAL A 106 16.35 -1.46 -4.76
CA VAL A 106 16.21 -2.32 -3.58
C VAL A 106 15.50 -1.56 -2.46
N SER A 107 15.84 -0.29 -2.30
CA SER A 107 15.18 0.58 -1.31
C SER A 107 14.92 1.95 -1.93
N PHE A 108 13.94 2.65 -1.39
CA PHE A 108 13.57 3.98 -1.87
C PHE A 108 12.76 4.73 -0.81
N THR A 109 12.71 6.05 -0.93
CA THR A 109 11.81 6.88 -0.14
C THR A 109 10.63 7.29 -1.03
N ALA A 110 9.43 7.16 -0.50
CA ALA A 110 8.22 7.57 -1.21
C ALA A 110 7.47 8.62 -0.40
N THR A 111 6.91 9.61 -1.10
CA THR A 111 5.90 10.49 -0.51
C THR A 111 4.54 9.87 -0.75
N VAL A 112 3.84 9.57 0.32
CA VAL A 112 2.51 8.94 0.26
C VAL A 112 1.46 10.01 0.54
N GLU A 113 0.51 10.13 -0.37
CA GLU A 113 -0.51 11.18 -0.34
C GLU A 113 -1.87 10.63 -0.75
N ARG A 114 -2.92 11.30 -0.28
CA ARG A 114 -4.25 11.05 -0.82
C ARG A 114 -4.29 11.49 -2.28
N ALA A 115 -4.99 10.73 -3.11
CA ALA A 115 -5.23 11.10 -4.49
C ALA A 115 -6.73 11.23 -4.72
N ALA A 116 -7.10 12.13 -5.63
CA ALA A 116 -8.48 12.21 -6.08
C ALA A 116 -8.85 10.92 -6.81
N PRO A 117 -10.10 10.46 -6.73
CA PRO A 117 -10.57 9.37 -7.57
C PRO A 117 -10.33 9.73 -9.04
N ALA A 118 -10.14 8.70 -9.89
CA ALA A 118 -9.98 8.95 -11.32
C ALA A 118 -11.17 9.77 -11.82
N ALA A 119 -10.86 10.83 -12.60
CA ALA A 119 -11.91 11.66 -13.16
C ALA A 119 -12.79 10.80 -14.09
N PRO A 120 -14.12 11.02 -14.07
CA PRO A 120 -14.98 10.34 -15.04
C PRO A 120 -14.58 10.73 -16.46
N ALA A 121 -14.76 9.81 -17.42
CA ALA A 121 -14.47 10.12 -18.81
C ALA A 121 -15.25 11.36 -19.27
N PRO A 122 -14.63 12.22 -20.10
CA PRO A 122 -15.35 13.38 -20.62
C PRO A 122 -16.62 12.95 -21.33
N ARG A 123 -17.69 13.67 -21.10
CA ARG A 123 -18.93 13.37 -21.82
C ARG A 123 -18.84 13.93 -23.24
N PRO A 124 -19.40 13.20 -24.21
CA PRO A 124 -19.44 13.71 -25.59
C PRO A 124 -20.25 15.01 -25.70
#